data_1676d30a182ed44a7e577fe70a2fd73c
#
_entry.id   1676d30a182ed44a7e577fe70a2fd73c
#
_cell.length_a   1.000
_cell.length_b   1.000
_cell.length_c   1.000
_cell.angle_alpha   90.00
_cell.angle_beta   90.00
_cell.angle_gamma   90.00
#
_symmetry.space_group_name_H-M   'P 1'
#
loop_
_entity.id
_entity.type
_entity.pdbx_description
1 polymer ?
#
loop_
_entity_poly.entity_id
_entity_poly.type
_entity_poly.pdbx_seq_one_letter_code
_entity_poly.pdbx_strand_id
1 'polypeptide(L)'
;MSKTAEAAAPAATNSAVGDKKRLAYYERKEGVGYITLNDAPANTYTYEMNRQIDECILEARMDDEAAVIVLTGQGDKFFCAGANIKMLQQVTPRFKYFFCLHANETLNRLEQTPKLVIAALNGHTVGGGLEIAMAADMRIARKGAGKCGLPEVTLGVLPGTGGTNRLCRIVGKSKAIELMVTGRTFEFEEALDLGIVNEVWDCKPGEFMAKVHDYAKKFCPPNNASKAVGLIKRSVQTGIELPFQDALAVERELQQQLFQSEDAKEGLAAYVEKRKPSFKGK
;
A
#
# COMPACT_ATOMS: atom_id res chain seq x y z
N MET A 1 33.40 -1.85 51.98
CA MET A 1 33.77 -1.08 50.78
C MET A 1 33.83 -2.07 49.62
N SER A 2 32.71 -2.24 48.92
CA SER A 2 32.64 -3.11 47.74
C SER A 2 32.43 -2.21 46.51
N LYS A 3 33.39 -2.26 45.59
CA LYS A 3 33.31 -1.54 44.30
C LYS A 3 32.51 -2.39 43.34
N THR A 4 31.35 -1.90 42.96
CA THR A 4 30.55 -2.42 41.84
C THR A 4 31.24 -2.03 40.54
N ALA A 5 31.61 -3.02 39.75
CA ALA A 5 32.13 -2.85 38.41
C ALA A 5 30.96 -2.64 37.45
N GLU A 6 30.94 -1.47 36.81
CA GLU A 6 30.04 -1.09 35.74
C GLU A 6 30.45 -1.84 34.46
N ALA A 7 29.57 -2.71 33.96
CA ALA A 7 29.80 -3.44 32.72
C ALA A 7 29.49 -2.52 31.53
N ALA A 8 30.52 -2.18 30.78
CA ALA A 8 30.39 -1.42 29.53
C ALA A 8 29.63 -2.24 28.47
N ALA A 9 28.63 -1.62 27.85
CA ALA A 9 27.92 -2.18 26.71
C ALA A 9 28.86 -2.34 25.50
N PRO A 10 28.75 -3.42 24.72
CA PRO A 10 29.59 -3.61 23.55
C PRO A 10 29.27 -2.56 22.46
N ALA A 11 30.32 -1.92 21.96
CA ALA A 11 30.28 -1.00 20.85
C ALA A 11 29.69 -1.69 19.60
N ALA A 12 28.66 -1.08 19.00
CA ALA A 12 28.13 -1.50 17.73
C ALA A 12 29.23 -1.41 16.65
N THR A 13 29.68 -2.54 16.15
CA THR A 13 30.55 -2.62 14.99
C THR A 13 29.76 -2.26 13.76
N ASN A 14 29.99 -1.06 13.23
CA ASN A 14 29.56 -0.65 11.89
C ASN A 14 30.32 -1.53 10.87
N SER A 15 29.74 -2.69 10.51
CA SER A 15 30.18 -3.44 9.35
C SER A 15 29.73 -2.65 8.11
N ALA A 16 30.68 -2.21 7.29
CA ALA A 16 30.45 -1.61 5.98
C ALA A 16 29.58 -2.57 5.14
N VAL A 17 28.28 -2.27 5.06
CA VAL A 17 27.36 -2.91 4.12
C VAL A 17 27.72 -2.34 2.76
N GLY A 18 28.36 -3.13 1.92
CA GLY A 18 28.58 -2.78 0.52
C GLY A 18 27.26 -2.39 -0.11
N ASP A 19 27.29 -1.45 -1.05
CA ASP A 19 26.17 -0.80 -1.74
C ASP A 19 25.24 -1.85 -2.38
N LYS A 20 24.36 -2.46 -1.56
CA LYS A 20 23.31 -3.38 -2.08
C LYS A 20 22.30 -2.55 -2.84
N LYS A 21 22.02 -2.91 -4.09
CA LYS A 21 20.99 -2.29 -4.92
C LYS A 21 19.71 -2.10 -4.12
N ARG A 22 19.21 -0.87 -4.01
CA ARG A 22 17.91 -0.59 -3.42
C ARG A 22 16.82 -1.02 -4.39
N LEU A 23 16.10 -2.09 -4.03
CA LEU A 23 14.99 -2.68 -4.80
C LEU A 23 13.65 -2.04 -4.45
N ALA A 24 13.55 -1.42 -3.29
CA ALA A 24 12.47 -0.52 -2.90
C ALA A 24 13.04 0.62 -2.04
N TYR A 25 12.43 1.79 -2.11
CA TYR A 25 12.85 2.92 -1.31
C TYR A 25 11.67 3.82 -0.93
N TYR A 26 11.82 4.53 0.18
CA TYR A 26 10.89 5.51 0.70
C TYR A 26 11.44 6.91 0.52
N GLU A 27 10.59 7.83 0.10
CA GLU A 27 10.87 9.27 0.00
C GLU A 27 9.62 10.05 0.41
N ARG A 28 9.79 11.24 0.99
CA ARG A 28 8.67 12.11 1.32
C ARG A 28 8.76 13.45 0.60
N LYS A 29 7.62 13.91 0.12
CA LYS A 29 7.47 15.22 -0.49
C LYS A 29 6.14 15.84 -0.08
N GLU A 30 6.17 17.01 0.55
CA GLU A 30 4.99 17.83 0.87
C GLU A 30 3.84 17.06 1.57
N GLY A 31 4.16 16.25 2.58
CA GLY A 31 3.19 15.45 3.33
C GLY A 31 2.78 14.15 2.67
N VAL A 32 3.29 13.83 1.48
CA VAL A 32 3.06 12.57 0.78
C VAL A 32 4.33 11.72 0.83
N GLY A 33 4.25 10.53 1.42
CA GLY A 33 5.29 9.52 1.40
C GLY A 33 5.18 8.64 0.16
N TYR A 34 6.29 8.32 -0.49
CA TYR A 34 6.35 7.47 -1.67
C TYR A 34 7.12 6.21 -1.37
N ILE A 35 6.52 5.05 -1.66
CA ILE A 35 7.19 3.76 -1.69
C ILE A 35 7.32 3.36 -3.15
N THR A 36 8.55 3.33 -3.67
CA THR A 36 8.83 3.02 -5.07
C THR A 36 9.46 1.64 -5.21
N LEU A 37 8.85 0.77 -6.01
CA LEU A 37 9.40 -0.53 -6.41
C LEU A 37 10.45 -0.29 -7.50
N ASN A 38 11.70 -0.74 -7.31
CA ASN A 38 12.85 -0.34 -8.13
C ASN A 38 13.68 -1.55 -8.59
N ASP A 39 13.10 -2.38 -9.44
CA ASP A 39 13.83 -3.48 -10.09
C ASP A 39 13.53 -3.53 -11.60
N ALA A 40 14.07 -2.53 -12.31
CA ALA A 40 13.90 -2.43 -13.76
C ALA A 40 14.37 -3.74 -14.47
N PRO A 41 13.71 -4.12 -15.58
CA PRO A 41 12.68 -3.35 -16.27
C PRO A 41 11.25 -3.60 -15.76
N ALA A 42 10.99 -4.66 -14.97
CA ALA A 42 9.65 -5.14 -14.69
C ALA A 42 9.23 -5.04 -13.22
N ASN A 43 10.09 -4.51 -12.37
CA ASN A 43 9.86 -4.38 -10.93
C ASN A 43 9.39 -5.70 -10.30
N THR A 44 10.02 -6.83 -10.70
CA THR A 44 9.69 -8.15 -10.20
C THR A 44 10.23 -8.33 -8.80
N TYR A 45 9.35 -8.72 -7.86
CA TYR A 45 9.79 -8.84 -6.50
C TYR A 45 10.44 -10.19 -6.18
N THR A 46 11.50 -10.12 -5.39
CA THR A 46 12.18 -11.23 -4.73
C THR A 46 11.91 -11.17 -3.23
N TYR A 47 12.42 -12.14 -2.47
CA TYR A 47 12.38 -12.08 -1.01
C TYR A 47 13.10 -10.83 -0.48
N GLU A 48 14.24 -10.47 -1.08
CA GLU A 48 14.99 -9.27 -0.69
C GLU A 48 14.20 -7.98 -0.95
N MET A 49 13.52 -7.87 -2.10
CA MET A 49 12.66 -6.74 -2.38
C MET A 49 11.48 -6.65 -1.41
N ASN A 50 10.86 -7.79 -1.07
CA ASN A 50 9.77 -7.81 -0.08
C ASN A 50 10.22 -7.31 1.30
N ARG A 51 11.43 -7.65 1.72
CA ARG A 51 12.00 -7.12 2.95
C ARG A 51 12.16 -5.61 2.90
N GLN A 52 12.65 -5.08 1.79
CA GLN A 52 12.81 -3.63 1.60
C GLN A 52 11.45 -2.91 1.50
N ILE A 53 10.43 -3.53 0.90
CA ILE A 53 9.06 -3.01 0.94
C ILE A 53 8.55 -2.93 2.38
N ASP A 54 8.78 -3.96 3.19
CA ASP A 54 8.41 -3.98 4.61
C ASP A 54 9.10 -2.85 5.40
N GLU A 55 10.40 -2.67 5.19
CA GLU A 55 11.19 -1.58 5.78
C GLU A 55 10.60 -0.20 5.39
N CYS A 56 10.29 0.01 4.10
CA CYS A 56 9.67 1.24 3.62
C CYS A 56 8.28 1.48 4.23
N ILE A 57 7.47 0.43 4.43
CA ILE A 57 6.16 0.54 5.08
C ILE A 57 6.31 0.98 6.52
N LEU A 58 7.29 0.42 7.25
CA LEU A 58 7.55 0.81 8.63
C LEU A 58 8.06 2.24 8.72
N GLU A 59 8.96 2.66 7.82
CA GLU A 59 9.46 4.02 7.73
C GLU A 59 8.30 5.00 7.45
N ALA A 60 7.48 4.73 6.42
CA ALA A 60 6.33 5.55 6.07
C ALA A 60 5.29 5.64 7.21
N ARG A 61 5.10 4.55 7.97
CA ARG A 61 4.20 4.51 9.13
C ARG A 61 4.66 5.44 10.25
N MET A 62 5.98 5.46 10.52
CA MET A 62 6.59 6.22 11.60
C MET A 62 6.95 7.66 11.22
N ASP A 63 6.83 8.02 9.96
CA ASP A 63 7.06 9.40 9.50
C ASP A 63 5.84 10.28 9.82
N ASP A 64 5.90 11.04 10.92
CA ASP A 64 4.82 11.90 11.39
C ASP A 64 4.44 13.03 10.41
N GLU A 65 5.34 13.36 9.48
CA GLU A 65 5.10 14.38 8.46
C GLU A 65 4.46 13.81 7.18
N ALA A 66 4.37 12.49 7.04
CA ALA A 66 3.68 11.82 5.94
C ALA A 66 2.22 11.53 6.32
N ALA A 67 1.26 12.21 5.69
CA ALA A 67 -0.17 12.02 5.90
C ALA A 67 -0.79 10.97 4.96
N VAL A 68 -0.22 10.79 3.77
CA VAL A 68 -0.66 9.86 2.71
C VAL A 68 0.54 9.07 2.21
N ILE A 69 0.34 7.83 1.84
CA ILE A 69 1.35 6.97 1.22
C ILE A 69 0.95 6.70 -0.22
N VAL A 70 1.86 6.91 -1.15
CA VAL A 70 1.74 6.52 -2.56
C VAL A 70 2.69 5.37 -2.85
N LEU A 71 2.17 4.28 -3.39
CA LEU A 71 2.94 3.13 -3.84
C LEU A 71 3.00 3.12 -5.37
N THR A 72 4.18 3.02 -5.96
CA THR A 72 4.36 3.04 -7.42
C THR A 72 5.55 2.19 -7.87
N GLY A 73 5.66 1.93 -9.16
CA GLY A 73 6.82 1.27 -9.77
C GLY A 73 7.76 2.27 -10.45
N GLN A 74 9.05 1.99 -10.43
CA GLN A 74 10.03 2.76 -11.20
C GLN A 74 9.80 2.60 -12.71
N GLY A 75 9.82 3.70 -13.45
CA GLY A 75 9.62 3.74 -14.90
C GLY A 75 8.15 3.83 -15.31
N ASP A 76 7.86 3.63 -16.61
CA ASP A 76 6.52 3.86 -17.19
C ASP A 76 5.82 2.61 -17.70
N LYS A 77 6.54 1.47 -17.73
CA LYS A 77 6.05 0.24 -18.35
C LYS A 77 5.44 -0.73 -17.35
N PHE A 78 5.96 -0.79 -16.15
CA PHE A 78 5.50 -1.71 -15.12
C PHE A 78 5.34 -0.99 -13.78
N PHE A 79 4.19 -1.18 -13.15
CA PHE A 79 4.07 -1.02 -11.72
C PHE A 79 4.83 -2.17 -11.05
N CYS A 80 4.43 -3.42 -11.32
CA CYS A 80 5.12 -4.62 -10.90
C CYS A 80 4.57 -5.82 -11.69
N ALA A 81 5.47 -6.65 -12.25
CA ALA A 81 5.12 -7.87 -12.99
C ALA A 81 5.01 -9.12 -12.10
N GLY A 82 4.93 -8.95 -10.77
CA GLY A 82 4.81 -10.04 -9.82
C GLY A 82 6.15 -10.63 -9.38
N ALA A 83 6.12 -11.86 -8.88
CA ALA A 83 7.30 -12.53 -8.34
C ALA A 83 8.32 -12.87 -9.44
N ASN A 84 9.60 -12.82 -9.10
CA ASN A 84 10.67 -13.18 -10.01
C ASN A 84 10.65 -14.69 -10.32
N ILE A 85 10.29 -15.05 -11.57
CA ILE A 85 10.11 -16.46 -11.98
C ILE A 85 11.41 -17.25 -11.89
N LYS A 86 12.57 -16.64 -12.20
CA LYS A 86 13.87 -17.32 -12.10
C LYS A 86 14.18 -17.69 -10.64
N MET A 87 13.84 -16.82 -9.71
CA MET A 87 13.95 -17.13 -8.27
C MET A 87 13.00 -18.28 -7.92
N LEU A 88 11.74 -18.23 -8.37
CA LEU A 88 10.74 -19.26 -8.05
C LEU A 88 11.13 -20.66 -8.55
N GLN A 89 11.83 -20.76 -9.67
CA GLN A 89 12.32 -22.04 -10.20
C GLN A 89 13.39 -22.70 -9.30
N GLN A 90 14.06 -21.92 -8.47
CA GLN A 90 15.21 -22.39 -7.68
C GLN A 90 14.88 -22.64 -6.22
N VAL A 91 13.69 -22.24 -5.76
CA VAL A 91 13.34 -22.31 -4.34
C VAL A 91 12.61 -23.61 -4.00
N THR A 92 12.78 -24.05 -2.75
CA THR A 92 12.05 -25.21 -2.22
C THR A 92 10.61 -24.85 -1.86
N PRO A 93 9.69 -25.83 -1.79
CA PRO A 93 8.31 -25.59 -1.30
C PRO A 93 8.28 -24.94 0.08
N ARG A 94 9.19 -25.33 0.98
CA ARG A 94 9.31 -24.73 2.33
C ARG A 94 9.68 -23.25 2.24
N PHE A 95 10.66 -22.90 1.41
CA PHE A 95 11.02 -21.48 1.22
C PHE A 95 9.85 -20.70 0.63
N LYS A 96 9.16 -21.27 -0.38
CA LYS A 96 7.98 -20.63 -0.99
C LYS A 96 6.88 -20.36 0.04
N TYR A 97 6.63 -21.29 0.97
CA TYR A 97 5.67 -21.08 2.05
C TYR A 97 6.03 -19.85 2.91
N PHE A 98 7.26 -19.78 3.41
CA PHE A 98 7.69 -18.65 4.24
C PHE A 98 7.82 -17.32 3.48
N PHE A 99 8.16 -17.39 2.20
CA PHE A 99 8.15 -16.23 1.32
C PHE A 99 6.73 -15.65 1.17
N CYS A 100 5.74 -16.48 0.95
CA CYS A 100 4.33 -16.06 0.90
C CYS A 100 3.86 -15.53 2.27
N LEU A 101 4.22 -16.21 3.37
CA LEU A 101 3.85 -15.78 4.71
C LEU A 101 4.42 -14.38 5.00
N HIS A 102 5.72 -14.16 4.77
CA HIS A 102 6.34 -12.85 4.94
C HIS A 102 5.66 -11.78 4.07
N ALA A 103 5.39 -12.08 2.78
CA ALA A 103 4.71 -11.15 1.90
C ALA A 103 3.28 -10.80 2.38
N ASN A 104 2.54 -11.78 2.88
CA ASN A 104 1.21 -11.54 3.48
C ASN A 104 1.30 -10.64 4.72
N GLU A 105 2.25 -10.90 5.62
CA GLU A 105 2.48 -10.08 6.81
C GLU A 105 2.87 -8.64 6.44
N THR A 106 3.75 -8.46 5.44
CA THR A 106 4.16 -7.15 4.90
C THR A 106 2.96 -6.37 4.36
N LEU A 107 2.12 -6.99 3.53
CA LEU A 107 0.94 -6.34 2.98
C LEU A 107 -0.13 -6.05 4.05
N ASN A 108 -0.29 -6.92 5.04
CA ASN A 108 -1.15 -6.64 6.18
C ASN A 108 -0.68 -5.41 6.98
N ARG A 109 0.64 -5.20 7.10
CA ARG A 109 1.17 -3.97 7.72
C ARG A 109 0.78 -2.72 6.93
N LEU A 110 0.81 -2.78 5.60
CA LEU A 110 0.37 -1.68 4.74
C LEU A 110 -1.11 -1.37 4.95
N GLU A 111 -1.96 -2.40 4.93
CA GLU A 111 -3.41 -2.28 5.18
C GLU A 111 -3.72 -1.72 6.58
N GLN A 112 -2.97 -2.15 7.60
CA GLN A 112 -3.17 -1.71 8.99
C GLN A 112 -2.54 -0.34 9.31
N THR A 113 -1.79 0.27 8.38
CA THR A 113 -1.21 1.60 8.60
C THR A 113 -2.33 2.66 8.58
N PRO A 114 -2.52 3.47 9.65
CA PRO A 114 -3.62 4.43 9.74
C PRO A 114 -3.33 5.71 8.93
N LYS A 115 -2.90 5.53 7.69
CA LYS A 115 -2.69 6.56 6.66
C LYS A 115 -3.30 6.06 5.37
N LEU A 116 -3.88 6.96 4.57
CA LEU A 116 -4.39 6.59 3.25
C LEU A 116 -3.25 6.08 2.38
N VAL A 117 -3.45 4.93 1.74
CA VAL A 117 -2.50 4.33 0.80
C VAL A 117 -3.10 4.35 -0.61
N ILE A 118 -2.41 4.97 -1.55
CA ILE A 118 -2.81 5.05 -2.96
C ILE A 118 -1.79 4.28 -3.80
N ALA A 119 -2.22 3.22 -4.48
CA ALA A 119 -1.40 2.59 -5.51
C ALA A 119 -1.56 3.34 -6.83
N ALA A 120 -0.46 3.92 -7.31
CA ALA A 120 -0.37 4.62 -8.58
C ALA A 120 0.13 3.66 -9.66
N LEU A 121 -0.81 3.12 -10.44
CA LEU A 121 -0.55 2.08 -11.46
C LEU A 121 -0.03 2.73 -12.75
N ASN A 122 1.27 2.98 -12.77
CA ASN A 122 1.98 3.64 -13.86
C ASN A 122 2.27 2.72 -15.06
N GLY A 123 2.00 1.41 -14.94
CA GLY A 123 2.26 0.40 -15.95
C GLY A 123 1.62 -0.94 -15.63
N HIS A 124 2.02 -2.00 -16.34
CA HIS A 124 1.51 -3.35 -16.10
C HIS A 124 1.56 -3.74 -14.63
N THR A 125 0.45 -4.27 -14.13
CA THR A 125 0.22 -4.62 -12.72
C THR A 125 -0.29 -6.06 -12.66
N VAL A 126 0.62 -7.03 -12.70
CA VAL A 126 0.28 -8.42 -12.98
C VAL A 126 0.74 -9.35 -11.86
N GLY A 127 -0.03 -10.38 -11.57
CA GLY A 127 0.29 -11.38 -10.56
C GLY A 127 0.48 -10.74 -9.20
N GLY A 128 1.56 -11.07 -8.51
CA GLY A 128 1.89 -10.46 -7.23
C GLY A 128 1.97 -8.93 -7.25
N GLY A 129 2.16 -8.30 -8.43
CA GLY A 129 2.06 -6.86 -8.59
C GLY A 129 0.65 -6.35 -8.34
N LEU A 130 -0.37 -7.08 -8.82
CA LEU A 130 -1.76 -6.76 -8.51
C LEU A 130 -2.10 -7.09 -7.03
N GLU A 131 -1.51 -8.15 -6.47
CA GLU A 131 -1.66 -8.47 -5.05
C GLU A 131 -1.16 -7.33 -4.15
N ILE A 132 0.02 -6.76 -4.48
CA ILE A 132 0.59 -5.59 -3.80
C ILE A 132 -0.33 -4.37 -3.97
N ALA A 133 -0.82 -4.11 -5.18
CA ALA A 133 -1.71 -2.99 -5.46
C ALA A 133 -3.06 -3.10 -4.71
N MET A 134 -3.61 -4.30 -4.57
CA MET A 134 -4.85 -4.53 -3.84
C MET A 134 -4.73 -4.33 -2.32
N ALA A 135 -3.53 -4.34 -1.77
CA ALA A 135 -3.30 -4.00 -0.37
C ALA A 135 -3.31 -2.48 -0.09
N ALA A 136 -3.32 -1.65 -1.13
CA ALA A 136 -3.58 -0.22 -0.99
C ALA A 136 -5.09 0.04 -0.83
N ASP A 137 -5.44 1.20 -0.26
CA ASP A 137 -6.85 1.59 -0.08
C ASP A 137 -7.49 2.00 -1.40
N MET A 138 -6.75 2.75 -2.21
CA MET A 138 -7.17 3.22 -3.52
C MET A 138 -6.15 2.83 -4.60
N ARG A 139 -6.63 2.56 -5.80
CA ARG A 139 -5.82 2.26 -6.99
C ARG A 139 -6.21 3.22 -8.09
N ILE A 140 -5.23 4.00 -8.55
CA ILE A 140 -5.38 4.97 -9.64
C ILE A 140 -4.48 4.50 -10.77
N ALA A 141 -5.04 4.31 -11.96
CA ALA A 141 -4.29 3.84 -13.10
C ALA A 141 -4.15 4.92 -14.17
N ARG A 142 -3.04 4.88 -14.92
CA ARG A 142 -2.89 5.67 -16.14
C ARG A 142 -3.48 4.90 -17.32
N LYS A 143 -4.35 5.55 -18.08
CA LYS A 143 -4.99 4.99 -19.28
C LYS A 143 -3.93 4.53 -20.29
N GLY A 144 -4.12 3.33 -20.81
CA GLY A 144 -3.22 2.75 -21.82
C GLY A 144 -1.79 2.45 -21.32
N ALA A 145 -1.54 2.51 -20.00
CA ALA A 145 -0.22 2.21 -19.45
C ALA A 145 0.12 0.72 -19.44
N GLY A 146 -0.88 -0.15 -19.44
CA GLY A 146 -0.69 -1.59 -19.34
C GLY A 146 -1.96 -2.30 -18.90
N LYS A 147 -1.79 -3.59 -18.60
CA LYS A 147 -2.86 -4.50 -18.17
C LYS A 147 -2.67 -4.91 -16.72
N CYS A 148 -3.75 -5.36 -16.09
CA CYS A 148 -3.71 -6.01 -14.79
C CYS A 148 -4.38 -7.38 -14.84
N GLY A 149 -4.13 -8.21 -13.82
CA GLY A 149 -4.71 -9.55 -13.68
C GLY A 149 -3.85 -10.46 -12.82
N LEU A 150 -4.38 -11.64 -12.51
CA LEU A 150 -3.74 -12.71 -11.72
C LEU A 150 -3.58 -13.95 -12.58
N PRO A 151 -2.52 -14.07 -13.43
CA PRO A 151 -2.35 -15.15 -14.37
C PRO A 151 -1.64 -16.38 -13.80
N GLU A 152 -1.50 -16.51 -12.49
CA GLU A 152 -0.72 -17.55 -11.80
C GLU A 152 -1.11 -18.96 -12.20
N VAL A 153 -2.37 -19.19 -12.59
CA VAL A 153 -2.86 -20.50 -13.06
C VAL A 153 -2.09 -20.99 -14.29
N THR A 154 -1.58 -20.09 -15.12
CA THR A 154 -0.75 -20.45 -16.30
C THR A 154 0.61 -21.04 -15.91
N LEU A 155 1.01 -20.86 -14.67
CA LEU A 155 2.22 -21.43 -14.06
C LEU A 155 1.88 -22.66 -13.17
N GLY A 156 0.62 -23.09 -13.12
CA GLY A 156 0.17 -24.19 -12.27
C GLY A 156 0.13 -23.86 -10.77
N VAL A 157 0.06 -22.58 -10.42
CA VAL A 157 -0.01 -22.11 -9.02
C VAL A 157 -1.14 -21.12 -8.84
N LEU A 158 -1.42 -20.75 -7.59
CA LEU A 158 -2.39 -19.70 -7.25
C LEU A 158 -1.69 -18.40 -6.86
N PRO A 159 -2.38 -17.24 -6.89
CA PRO A 159 -1.90 -15.99 -6.31
C PRO A 159 -1.69 -16.15 -4.81
N GLY A 160 -0.42 -16.23 -4.38
CA GLY A 160 -0.05 -16.68 -3.02
C GLY A 160 0.21 -15.53 -2.02
N THR A 161 0.11 -14.27 -2.46
CA THR A 161 0.40 -13.10 -1.62
C THR A 161 -0.90 -12.37 -1.21
N GLY A 162 -2.00 -13.12 -1.15
CA GLY A 162 -3.32 -12.63 -0.71
C GLY A 162 -4.29 -12.31 -1.85
N GLY A 163 -3.90 -12.53 -3.11
CA GLY A 163 -4.71 -12.21 -4.29
C GLY A 163 -6.06 -12.91 -4.31
N THR A 164 -6.11 -14.19 -3.97
CA THR A 164 -7.38 -14.95 -3.90
C THR A 164 -8.39 -14.33 -2.95
N ASN A 165 -7.92 -13.85 -1.81
CA ASN A 165 -8.76 -13.30 -0.75
C ASN A 165 -9.12 -11.82 -0.99
N ARG A 166 -8.14 -10.98 -1.40
CA ARG A 166 -8.38 -9.56 -1.67
C ARG A 166 -9.26 -9.36 -2.90
N LEU A 167 -8.97 -10.09 -4.00
CA LEU A 167 -9.80 -9.97 -5.20
C LEU A 167 -11.24 -10.40 -4.93
N CYS A 168 -11.44 -11.50 -4.16
CA CYS A 168 -12.78 -11.97 -3.80
C CYS A 168 -13.59 -10.93 -3.00
N ARG A 169 -12.92 -10.16 -2.12
CA ARG A 169 -13.57 -9.07 -1.36
C ARG A 169 -13.92 -7.86 -2.21
N ILE A 170 -13.17 -7.64 -3.29
CA ILE A 170 -13.40 -6.51 -4.20
C ILE A 170 -14.52 -6.83 -5.20
N VAL A 171 -14.45 -7.97 -5.91
CA VAL A 171 -15.33 -8.26 -7.05
C VAL A 171 -16.37 -9.36 -6.75
N GLY A 172 -16.37 -9.91 -5.55
CA GLY A 172 -17.21 -11.04 -5.17
C GLY A 172 -16.68 -12.40 -5.65
N LYS A 173 -17.15 -13.47 -4.99
CA LYS A 173 -16.61 -14.82 -5.15
C LYS A 173 -16.59 -15.34 -6.59
N SER A 174 -17.71 -15.25 -7.29
CA SER A 174 -17.85 -15.83 -8.64
C SER A 174 -16.92 -15.16 -9.65
N LYS A 175 -16.89 -13.83 -9.65
CA LYS A 175 -16.04 -13.06 -10.55
C LYS A 175 -14.56 -13.25 -10.25
N ALA A 176 -14.18 -13.29 -8.98
CA ALA A 176 -12.81 -13.57 -8.58
C ALA A 176 -12.32 -14.95 -9.08
N ILE A 177 -13.15 -16.00 -8.93
CA ILE A 177 -12.84 -17.35 -9.44
C ILE A 177 -12.65 -17.30 -10.95
N GLU A 178 -13.62 -16.72 -11.70
CA GLU A 178 -13.54 -16.59 -13.16
C GLU A 178 -12.22 -15.94 -13.59
N LEU A 179 -11.88 -14.78 -13.04
CA LEU A 179 -10.68 -14.04 -13.41
C LEU A 179 -9.40 -14.83 -13.15
N MET A 180 -9.31 -15.51 -12.00
CA MET A 180 -8.11 -16.26 -11.62
C MET A 180 -7.97 -17.59 -12.34
N VAL A 181 -9.06 -18.34 -12.57
CA VAL A 181 -8.96 -19.64 -13.26
C VAL A 181 -8.77 -19.51 -14.76
N THR A 182 -9.23 -18.41 -15.35
CA THR A 182 -8.93 -18.09 -16.75
C THR A 182 -7.51 -17.53 -16.92
N GLY A 183 -6.95 -16.95 -15.88
CA GLY A 183 -5.62 -16.32 -15.90
C GLY A 183 -5.51 -15.16 -16.88
N ARG A 184 -6.65 -14.61 -17.32
CA ARG A 184 -6.65 -13.49 -18.27
C ARG A 184 -6.19 -12.19 -17.65
N THR A 185 -5.52 -11.38 -18.42
CA THR A 185 -5.22 -9.99 -18.10
C THR A 185 -6.13 -9.07 -18.88
N PHE A 186 -6.44 -7.92 -18.32
CA PHE A 186 -7.38 -6.95 -18.88
C PHE A 186 -6.87 -5.52 -18.71
N GLU A 187 -7.41 -4.60 -19.50
CA GLU A 187 -7.06 -3.18 -19.46
C GLU A 187 -7.58 -2.52 -18.16
N PHE A 188 -7.05 -1.37 -17.80
CA PHE A 188 -7.46 -0.66 -16.58
C PHE A 188 -8.89 -0.15 -16.63
N GLU A 189 -9.44 0.11 -17.83
CA GLU A 189 -10.84 0.48 -18.01
C GLU A 189 -11.77 -0.66 -17.56
N GLU A 190 -11.48 -1.91 -17.93
CA GLU A 190 -12.24 -3.06 -17.42
C GLU A 190 -12.03 -3.25 -15.92
N ALA A 191 -10.83 -3.00 -15.40
CA ALA A 191 -10.57 -3.04 -13.97
C ALA A 191 -11.37 -1.96 -13.19
N LEU A 192 -11.61 -0.81 -13.78
CA LEU A 192 -12.50 0.24 -13.25
C LEU A 192 -13.95 -0.25 -13.19
N ASP A 193 -14.47 -0.83 -14.26
CA ASP A 193 -15.83 -1.38 -14.33
C ASP A 193 -16.04 -2.52 -13.31
N LEU A 194 -15.00 -3.28 -13.02
CA LEU A 194 -15.00 -4.35 -12.02
C LEU A 194 -14.79 -3.84 -10.57
N GLY A 195 -14.51 -2.55 -10.36
CA GLY A 195 -14.23 -1.97 -9.06
C GLY A 195 -12.83 -2.34 -8.51
N ILE A 196 -11.97 -2.96 -9.32
CA ILE A 196 -10.58 -3.26 -8.94
C ILE A 196 -9.73 -2.00 -8.90
N VAL A 197 -10.01 -1.04 -9.79
CA VAL A 197 -9.38 0.27 -9.87
C VAL A 197 -10.41 1.34 -9.54
N ASN A 198 -10.04 2.37 -8.80
CA ASN A 198 -10.94 3.45 -8.40
C ASN A 198 -11.08 4.52 -9.48
N GLU A 199 -9.97 4.83 -10.18
CA GLU A 199 -9.93 5.83 -11.24
C GLU A 199 -8.94 5.45 -12.34
N VAL A 200 -9.26 5.82 -13.59
CA VAL A 200 -8.36 5.71 -14.73
C VAL A 200 -8.20 7.09 -15.34
N TRP A 201 -6.96 7.59 -15.35
CA TRP A 201 -6.67 8.96 -15.81
C TRP A 201 -6.02 8.97 -17.18
N ASP A 202 -6.61 9.74 -18.10
CA ASP A 202 -6.03 10.04 -19.40
C ASP A 202 -5.00 11.16 -19.25
N CYS A 203 -3.73 10.81 -19.31
CA CYS A 203 -2.60 11.73 -19.23
C CYS A 203 -1.32 11.10 -19.78
N LYS A 204 -0.34 11.96 -20.09
CA LYS A 204 0.98 11.50 -20.54
C LYS A 204 1.74 10.81 -19.40
N PRO A 205 2.67 9.85 -19.71
CA PRO A 205 3.47 9.18 -18.71
C PRO A 205 4.14 10.15 -17.73
N GLY A 206 4.84 11.16 -18.21
CA GLY A 206 5.54 12.14 -17.37
C GLY A 206 4.63 13.05 -16.52
N GLU A 207 3.33 13.09 -16.79
CA GLU A 207 2.35 13.90 -16.04
C GLU A 207 1.66 13.08 -14.93
N PHE A 208 1.66 11.75 -15.04
CA PHE A 208 0.85 10.88 -14.18
C PHE A 208 1.22 11.04 -12.70
N MET A 209 2.50 10.94 -12.35
CA MET A 209 2.92 11.03 -10.95
C MET A 209 2.73 12.43 -10.36
N ALA A 210 2.80 13.49 -11.17
CA ALA A 210 2.46 14.85 -10.71
C ALA A 210 0.97 14.95 -10.38
N LYS A 211 0.08 14.41 -11.22
CA LYS A 211 -1.36 14.35 -10.94
C LYS A 211 -1.67 13.51 -9.70
N VAL A 212 -0.99 12.38 -9.50
CA VAL A 212 -1.12 11.55 -8.29
C VAL A 212 -0.69 12.34 -7.06
N HIS A 213 0.40 13.08 -7.13
CA HIS A 213 0.86 13.95 -6.05
C HIS A 213 -0.19 15.01 -5.68
N ASP A 214 -0.71 15.74 -6.67
CA ASP A 214 -1.73 16.76 -6.45
C ASP A 214 -3.04 16.17 -5.88
N TYR A 215 -3.38 14.95 -6.29
CA TYR A 215 -4.53 14.24 -5.75
C TYR A 215 -4.29 13.81 -4.29
N ALA A 216 -3.14 13.21 -3.99
CA ALA A 216 -2.76 12.78 -2.64
C ALA A 216 -2.72 13.97 -1.66
N LYS A 217 -2.22 15.13 -2.09
CA LYS A 217 -2.20 16.36 -1.29
C LYS A 217 -3.58 16.83 -0.84
N LYS A 218 -4.65 16.47 -1.53
CA LYS A 218 -6.02 16.80 -1.09
C LYS A 218 -6.37 16.15 0.25
N PHE A 219 -5.71 15.06 0.61
CA PHE A 219 -5.90 14.34 1.88
C PHE A 219 -4.90 14.71 2.96
N CYS A 220 -3.95 15.58 2.66
CA CYS A 220 -2.96 16.09 3.61
C CYS A 220 -3.42 17.41 4.25
N PRO A 221 -2.98 17.73 5.47
CA PRO A 221 -3.09 19.08 6.02
C PRO A 221 -2.44 20.13 5.09
N PRO A 222 -2.96 21.35 4.97
CA PRO A 222 -4.15 21.85 5.68
C PRO A 222 -5.48 21.54 4.96
N ASN A 223 -5.46 20.78 3.84
CA ASN A 223 -6.63 20.55 3.00
C ASN A 223 -7.63 19.58 3.62
N ASN A 224 -7.14 18.57 4.37
CA ASN A 224 -7.99 17.56 5.00
C ASN A 224 -7.43 17.14 6.37
N ALA A 225 -8.32 16.66 7.23
CA ALA A 225 -8.00 16.13 8.56
C ALA A 225 -7.40 14.72 8.40
N SER A 226 -6.08 14.61 8.23
CA SER A 226 -5.40 13.34 7.92
C SER A 226 -5.59 12.27 9.00
N LYS A 227 -5.73 12.67 10.27
CA LYS A 227 -6.10 11.76 11.37
C LYS A 227 -7.48 11.12 11.13
N ALA A 228 -8.46 11.92 10.70
CA ALA A 228 -9.79 11.40 10.36
C ALA A 228 -9.73 10.45 9.17
N VAL A 229 -8.97 10.79 8.12
CA VAL A 229 -8.75 9.91 6.96
C VAL A 229 -8.19 8.55 7.40
N GLY A 230 -7.18 8.55 8.26
CA GLY A 230 -6.57 7.32 8.79
C GLY A 230 -7.53 6.49 9.64
N LEU A 231 -8.35 7.12 10.49
CA LEU A 231 -9.30 6.39 11.35
C LEU A 231 -10.55 5.91 10.57
N ILE A 232 -10.99 6.60 9.53
CA ILE A 232 -12.00 6.10 8.59
C ILE A 232 -11.51 4.83 7.92
N LYS A 233 -10.29 4.84 7.37
CA LYS A 233 -9.65 3.64 6.83
C LYS A 233 -9.67 2.50 7.84
N ARG A 234 -9.19 2.75 9.07
CA ARG A 234 -9.12 1.75 10.12
C ARG A 234 -10.50 1.18 10.45
N SER A 235 -11.54 2.01 10.54
CA SER A 235 -12.91 1.58 10.79
C SER A 235 -13.40 0.62 9.69
N VAL A 236 -13.19 0.98 8.43
CA VAL A 236 -13.60 0.17 7.28
C VAL A 236 -12.81 -1.14 7.20
N GLN A 237 -11.48 -1.09 7.27
CA GLN A 237 -10.61 -2.27 7.18
C GLN A 237 -10.84 -3.27 8.32
N THR A 238 -11.10 -2.79 9.53
CA THR A 238 -11.40 -3.65 10.68
C THR A 238 -12.84 -4.14 10.63
N GLY A 239 -13.77 -3.24 10.33
CA GLY A 239 -15.21 -3.52 10.40
C GLY A 239 -15.67 -4.58 9.39
N ILE A 240 -15.08 -4.64 8.19
CA ILE A 240 -15.46 -5.63 7.16
C ILE A 240 -15.13 -7.08 7.58
N GLU A 241 -14.22 -7.26 8.54
CA GLU A 241 -13.79 -8.57 9.03
C GLU A 241 -14.47 -8.96 10.36
N LEU A 242 -15.33 -8.10 10.93
CA LEU A 242 -16.00 -8.32 12.20
C LEU A 242 -17.51 -8.57 12.04
N PRO A 243 -18.16 -9.25 13.02
CA PRO A 243 -19.60 -9.19 13.15
C PRO A 243 -20.09 -7.75 13.22
N PHE A 244 -21.22 -7.44 12.58
CA PHE A 244 -21.68 -6.04 12.39
C PHE A 244 -21.78 -5.24 13.71
N GLN A 245 -22.25 -5.84 14.80
CA GLN A 245 -22.36 -5.14 16.09
C GLN A 245 -20.99 -4.79 16.70
N ASP A 246 -20.00 -5.66 16.53
CA ASP A 246 -18.63 -5.42 16.97
C ASP A 246 -17.95 -4.34 16.11
N ALA A 247 -18.22 -4.35 14.80
CA ALA A 247 -17.77 -3.30 13.89
C ALA A 247 -18.30 -1.92 14.29
N LEU A 248 -19.59 -1.81 14.67
CA LEU A 248 -20.19 -0.57 15.18
C LEU A 248 -19.59 -0.13 16.52
N ALA A 249 -19.15 -1.06 17.36
CA ALA A 249 -18.44 -0.71 18.59
C ALA A 249 -17.09 -0.07 18.29
N VAL A 250 -16.30 -0.67 17.39
CA VAL A 250 -15.02 -0.08 16.92
C VAL A 250 -15.23 1.30 16.32
N GLU A 251 -16.24 1.48 15.48
CA GLU A 251 -16.57 2.76 14.86
C GLU A 251 -16.82 3.84 15.91
N ARG A 252 -17.60 3.55 16.97
CA ARG A 252 -17.87 4.51 18.07
C ARG A 252 -16.60 4.91 18.83
N GLU A 253 -15.70 3.97 19.10
CA GLU A 253 -14.43 4.25 19.76
C GLU A 253 -13.54 5.15 18.89
N LEU A 254 -13.45 4.89 17.60
CA LEU A 254 -12.67 5.70 16.66
C LEU A 254 -13.30 7.10 16.50
N GLN A 255 -14.64 7.19 16.47
CA GLN A 255 -15.36 8.47 16.41
C GLN A 255 -15.10 9.31 17.67
N GLN A 256 -15.09 8.70 18.86
CA GLN A 256 -14.77 9.41 20.10
C GLN A 256 -13.34 9.98 20.05
N GLN A 257 -12.36 9.21 19.57
CA GLN A 257 -10.98 9.68 19.41
C GLN A 257 -10.89 10.89 18.46
N LEU A 258 -11.66 10.86 17.37
CA LEU A 258 -11.71 11.98 16.43
C LEU A 258 -12.39 13.21 17.03
N PHE A 259 -13.47 13.03 17.79
CA PHE A 259 -14.20 14.14 18.38
C PHE A 259 -13.37 14.92 19.42
N GLN A 260 -12.33 14.31 19.98
CA GLN A 260 -11.37 14.96 20.89
C GLN A 260 -10.25 15.72 20.16
N SER A 261 -10.11 15.55 18.83
CA SER A 261 -9.01 16.12 18.05
C SER A 261 -9.13 17.64 17.85
N GLU A 262 -8.00 18.29 17.57
CA GLU A 262 -8.00 19.71 17.19
C GLU A 262 -8.73 19.92 15.87
N ASP A 263 -8.54 19.00 14.92
CA ASP A 263 -9.15 19.07 13.60
C ASP A 263 -10.68 18.94 13.63
N ALA A 264 -11.24 18.16 14.56
CA ALA A 264 -12.69 18.09 14.71
C ALA A 264 -13.26 19.43 15.21
N LYS A 265 -12.58 20.08 16.18
CA LYS A 265 -12.98 21.40 16.67
C LYS A 265 -12.89 22.45 15.57
N GLU A 266 -11.80 22.47 14.82
CA GLU A 266 -11.61 23.37 13.68
C GLU A 266 -12.66 23.14 12.59
N GLY A 267 -12.93 21.89 12.21
CA GLY A 267 -13.91 21.55 11.18
C GLY A 267 -15.33 22.01 11.56
N LEU A 268 -15.73 21.75 12.82
CA LEU A 268 -17.04 22.18 13.33
C LEU A 268 -17.16 23.71 13.40
N ALA A 269 -16.13 24.40 13.89
CA ALA A 269 -16.10 25.86 13.97
C ALA A 269 -16.17 26.47 12.55
N ALA A 270 -15.33 25.99 11.64
CA ALA A 270 -15.30 26.47 10.25
C ALA A 270 -16.65 26.27 9.54
N TYR A 271 -17.33 25.15 9.78
CA TYR A 271 -18.67 24.89 9.22
C TYR A 271 -19.71 25.91 9.72
N VAL A 272 -19.74 26.19 11.03
CA VAL A 272 -20.66 27.17 11.63
C VAL A 272 -20.37 28.58 11.12
N GLU A 273 -19.08 28.94 11.02
CA GLU A 273 -18.60 30.24 10.56
C GLU A 273 -18.63 30.41 9.03
N LYS A 274 -18.99 29.35 8.28
CA LYS A 274 -19.04 29.34 6.79
C LYS A 274 -17.69 29.71 6.15
N ARG A 275 -16.57 29.30 6.74
CA ARG A 275 -15.22 29.47 6.20
C ARG A 275 -14.60 28.13 5.84
N LYS A 276 -13.51 28.15 5.05
CA LYS A 276 -12.72 26.96 4.78
C LYS A 276 -11.93 26.57 6.06
N PRO A 277 -11.98 25.28 6.47
CA PRO A 277 -11.16 24.80 7.57
C PRO A 277 -9.66 24.76 7.21
N SER A 278 -8.81 24.80 8.23
CA SER A 278 -7.35 24.64 8.10
C SER A 278 -6.89 23.57 9.08
N PHE A 279 -6.83 22.35 8.59
CA PHE A 279 -6.49 21.17 9.39
C PHE A 279 -5.00 21.04 9.67
N LYS A 280 -4.65 20.38 10.77
CA LYS A 280 -3.28 20.14 11.22
C LYS A 280 -2.90 18.67 11.28
N GLY A 281 -3.87 17.75 11.13
CA GLY A 281 -3.67 16.31 11.28
C GLY A 281 -3.59 15.82 12.73
N LYS A 282 -4.14 16.59 13.70
CA LYS A 282 -3.99 16.36 15.14
C LYS A 282 -5.32 16.29 15.87
#